data_8cefb8d070a71430453bb9d7efbf31e1
#
_entry.id   8cefb8d070a71430453bb9d7efbf31e1
#
_cell.length_a   1.000
_cell.length_b   1.000
_cell.length_c   1.000
_cell.angle_alpha   90.00
_cell.angle_beta   90.00
_cell.angle_gamma   90.00
#
_symmetry.space_group_name_H-M   'P 1'
#
loop_
_entity.id
_entity.type
_entity.pdbx_description
1 polymer ?
#
loop_
_entity_poly.entity_id
_entity_poly.type
_entity_poly.pdbx_seq_one_letter_code
_entity_poly.pdbx_strand_id
1 'polypeptide(L)'
;MKKLSLLVSAITAGIFTTAQADISVSGSSTIAYQSADSNNNSAHGGAVSFALSTTTDSGMTVSSGAGITLSASSTGAARTVSGFQNITFATGGTTVVLGNDVGVPDGVGDVGGVVGDIAALNNNGMSSTVGITDDEGTGMSLTTTFGSATVGLYYVADSASTSKALGDIDGATETGTGAKFTTTVGDVGVTLGYATYEDSSADDEETGIALTYAAMGGTLSVGYENSTGTNDGNQAGVSYAMTLDAATVSIGFSSADMTASSSTQTDVAVSYPLGGGVSVFAEMRSVSGDTGTDTSSTSNSTMAIGSSITF
;
A
#
# COMPACT_ATOMS: atom_id res chain seq x y z
N MET A 1 -24.09 7.22 -20.06
CA MET A 1 -24.09 8.65 -19.76
C MET A 1 -25.27 9.13 -18.88
N LYS A 2 -26.53 8.74 -19.11
CA LYS A 2 -27.68 9.21 -18.28
C LYS A 2 -27.66 8.73 -16.80
N LYS A 3 -27.05 7.58 -16.49
CA LYS A 3 -26.98 7.05 -15.11
C LYS A 3 -25.87 7.69 -14.25
N LEU A 4 -24.78 8.14 -14.88
CA LEU A 4 -23.70 8.85 -14.20
C LEU A 4 -24.13 10.25 -13.76
N SER A 5 -24.92 10.93 -14.60
CA SER A 5 -25.44 12.26 -14.26
C SER A 5 -26.45 12.24 -13.10
N LEU A 6 -27.12 11.12 -12.87
CA LEU A 6 -28.05 10.96 -11.74
C LEU A 6 -27.29 10.78 -10.42
N LEU A 7 -26.14 10.09 -10.43
CA LEU A 7 -25.30 9.92 -9.25
C LEU A 7 -24.66 11.25 -8.83
N VAL A 8 -24.13 12.00 -9.78
CA VAL A 8 -23.57 13.34 -9.54
C VAL A 8 -24.64 14.31 -9.03
N SER A 9 -25.86 14.25 -9.55
CA SER A 9 -26.97 15.09 -9.09
C SER A 9 -27.43 14.73 -7.66
N ALA A 10 -27.38 13.46 -7.26
CA ALA A 10 -27.72 13.04 -5.91
C ALA A 10 -26.67 13.49 -4.88
N ILE A 11 -25.39 13.50 -5.26
CA ILE A 11 -24.29 13.98 -4.42
C ILE A 11 -24.40 15.50 -4.20
N THR A 12 -24.75 16.28 -5.23
CA THR A 12 -24.87 17.74 -5.13
C THR A 12 -26.08 18.22 -4.33
N ALA A 13 -27.15 17.43 -4.25
CA ALA A 13 -28.38 17.81 -3.54
C ALA A 13 -28.31 17.61 -2.01
N GLY A 14 -27.34 16.82 -1.51
CA GLY A 14 -27.17 16.49 -0.08
C GLY A 14 -26.29 17.45 0.74
N ILE A 15 -25.75 18.52 0.14
CA ILE A 15 -24.65 19.30 0.75
C ILE A 15 -25.12 20.53 1.60
N PHE A 16 -26.40 20.77 1.77
CA PHE A 16 -26.88 22.04 2.32
C PHE A 16 -27.54 21.97 3.69
N THR A 17 -26.93 21.35 4.69
CA THR A 17 -27.26 21.64 6.08
C THR A 17 -25.99 21.52 6.91
N THR A 18 -25.78 22.43 7.82
CA THR A 18 -24.72 22.61 8.81
C THR A 18 -23.88 21.36 9.15
N ALA A 19 -23.21 20.80 8.15
CA ALA A 19 -22.25 19.71 8.35
C ALA A 19 -21.08 20.28 9.16
N GLN A 20 -20.92 19.80 10.36
CA GLN A 20 -19.75 20.13 11.16
C GLN A 20 -18.60 19.25 10.64
N ALA A 21 -17.60 19.87 10.04
CA ALA A 21 -16.42 19.16 9.61
C ALA A 21 -15.53 18.85 10.82
N ASP A 22 -15.20 17.58 11.00
CA ASP A 22 -14.20 17.18 11.98
C ASP A 22 -12.80 17.24 11.35
N ILE A 23 -11.87 17.76 12.10
CA ILE A 23 -10.45 17.80 11.72
C ILE A 23 -9.69 16.96 12.72
N SER A 24 -8.98 15.97 12.26
CA SER A 24 -8.05 15.21 13.08
C SER A 24 -6.62 15.41 12.59
N VAL A 25 -5.69 15.40 13.53
CA VAL A 25 -4.25 15.47 13.29
C VAL A 25 -3.62 14.26 13.93
N SER A 26 -2.80 13.57 13.18
CA SER A 26 -2.00 12.45 13.67
C SER A 26 -0.57 12.57 13.16
N GLY A 27 0.35 11.86 13.77
CA GLY A 27 1.71 11.89 13.31
C GLY A 27 2.53 10.71 13.79
N SER A 28 3.68 10.54 13.14
CA SER A 28 4.66 9.52 13.48
C SER A 28 6.08 10.05 13.35
N SER A 29 6.98 9.47 14.09
CA SER A 29 8.42 9.71 13.93
C SER A 29 9.17 8.41 14.23
N THR A 30 10.14 8.09 13.39
CA THR A 30 10.98 6.91 13.51
C THR A 30 12.45 7.30 13.44
N ILE A 31 13.26 6.72 14.29
CA ILE A 31 14.72 6.81 14.22
C ILE A 31 15.30 5.39 14.30
N ALA A 32 16.24 5.10 13.42
CA ALA A 32 16.87 3.79 13.34
C ALA A 32 18.36 3.90 13.02
N TYR A 33 19.11 2.94 13.50
CA TYR A 33 20.43 2.61 13.02
C TYR A 33 20.31 1.45 12.03
N GLN A 34 20.86 1.63 10.85
CA GLN A 34 20.80 0.66 9.76
C GLN A 34 22.23 0.19 9.42
N SER A 35 22.34 -1.08 9.10
CA SER A 35 23.56 -1.71 8.62
C SER A 35 23.24 -2.55 7.40
N ALA A 36 23.99 -2.33 6.32
CA ALA A 36 23.91 -3.10 5.08
C ALA A 36 25.33 -3.40 4.61
N ASP A 37 25.72 -4.67 4.59
CA ASP A 37 27.08 -5.15 4.25
C ASP A 37 28.18 -4.39 5.02
N SER A 38 28.90 -3.50 4.33
CA SER A 38 29.96 -2.67 4.94
C SER A 38 29.52 -1.23 5.21
N ASN A 39 28.27 -0.88 4.96
CA ASN A 39 27.74 0.47 5.12
C ASN A 39 26.83 0.54 6.35
N ASN A 40 27.05 1.56 7.17
CA ASN A 40 26.20 1.85 8.32
C ASN A 40 25.73 3.28 8.26
N ASN A 41 24.46 3.50 8.54
CA ASN A 41 23.90 4.85 8.63
C ASN A 41 22.85 4.93 9.74
N SER A 42 22.46 6.16 10.07
CA SER A 42 21.25 6.43 10.83
C SER A 42 20.19 6.97 9.87
N ALA A 43 18.98 6.44 9.96
CA ALA A 43 17.84 6.92 9.24
C ALA A 43 16.83 7.50 10.23
N HIS A 44 16.13 8.53 9.80
CA HIS A 44 15.00 9.07 10.53
C HIS A 44 13.93 9.50 9.54
N GLY A 45 12.70 9.31 9.93
CA GLY A 45 11.55 9.68 9.15
C GLY A 45 10.41 10.12 10.06
N GLY A 46 9.41 10.70 9.48
CA GLY A 46 8.21 11.07 10.22
C GLY A 46 7.15 11.62 9.28
N ALA A 47 5.92 11.60 9.75
CA ALA A 47 4.80 12.15 9.01
C ALA A 47 3.85 12.90 9.95
N VAL A 48 3.20 13.91 9.42
CA VAL A 48 2.04 14.56 10.04
C VAL A 48 0.91 14.50 9.03
N SER A 49 -0.23 13.98 9.44
CA SER A 49 -1.41 13.82 8.61
C SER A 49 -2.57 14.64 9.17
N PHE A 50 -3.30 15.27 8.26
CA PHE A 50 -4.53 16.01 8.54
C PHE A 50 -5.67 15.27 7.83
N ALA A 51 -6.70 14.86 8.56
CA ALA A 51 -7.89 14.30 7.98
C ALA A 51 -9.08 15.24 8.24
N LEU A 52 -9.85 15.46 7.20
CA LEU A 52 -11.11 16.19 7.23
C LEU A 52 -12.23 15.20 7.01
N SER A 53 -13.26 15.23 7.82
CA SER A 53 -14.45 14.42 7.60
C SER A 53 -15.71 15.17 7.99
N THR A 54 -16.80 14.82 7.33
CA THR A 54 -18.13 15.30 7.67
C THR A 54 -19.16 14.21 7.37
N THR A 55 -20.25 14.20 8.11
CA THR A 55 -21.38 13.31 7.83
C THR A 55 -22.56 14.14 7.33
N THR A 56 -23.12 13.75 6.20
CA THR A 56 -24.32 14.37 5.63
C THR A 56 -25.55 13.96 6.41
N ASP A 57 -26.65 14.68 6.24
CA ASP A 57 -27.94 14.33 6.87
C ASP A 57 -28.47 12.95 6.46
N SER A 58 -28.05 12.45 5.29
CA SER A 58 -28.37 11.10 4.83
C SER A 58 -27.50 10.00 5.46
N GLY A 59 -26.57 10.35 6.34
CA GLY A 59 -25.65 9.42 7.00
C GLY A 59 -24.45 9.00 6.15
N MET A 60 -24.19 9.69 5.03
CA MET A 60 -22.99 9.46 4.23
C MET A 60 -21.82 10.25 4.82
N THR A 61 -20.70 9.59 5.06
CA THR A 61 -19.45 10.24 5.45
C THR A 61 -18.67 10.67 4.21
N VAL A 62 -18.23 11.92 4.22
CA VAL A 62 -17.33 12.48 3.19
C VAL A 62 -16.03 12.85 3.87
N SER A 63 -14.91 12.40 3.33
CA SER A 63 -13.59 12.66 3.91
C SER A 63 -12.54 12.94 2.84
N SER A 64 -11.50 13.65 3.26
CA SER A 64 -10.30 13.94 2.48
C SER A 64 -9.13 14.16 3.42
N GLY A 65 -7.89 14.09 2.94
CA GLY A 65 -6.73 14.26 3.78
C GLY A 65 -5.56 14.93 3.07
N ALA A 66 -4.65 15.45 3.88
CA ALA A 66 -3.37 15.98 3.45
C ALA A 66 -2.27 15.55 4.42
N GLY A 67 -1.04 15.50 3.97
CA GLY A 67 0.07 15.08 4.82
C GLY A 67 1.37 15.80 4.52
N ILE A 68 2.29 15.71 5.47
CA ILE A 68 3.68 16.12 5.31
C ILE A 68 4.52 14.93 5.73
N THR A 69 5.30 14.38 4.82
CA THR A 69 6.28 13.33 5.10
C THR A 69 7.68 13.92 5.13
N LEU A 70 8.43 13.56 6.14
CA LEU A 70 9.82 13.93 6.34
C LEU A 70 10.64 12.65 6.29
N SER A 71 11.50 12.54 5.31
CA SER A 71 12.51 11.49 5.26
C SER A 71 13.88 12.14 5.26
N ALA A 72 14.78 11.64 6.08
CA ALA A 72 16.16 12.06 6.07
C ALA A 72 17.06 10.85 5.89
N SER A 73 17.86 10.92 4.84
CA SER A 73 18.99 10.03 4.62
C SER A 73 20.29 10.76 4.93
N SER A 74 21.40 10.04 4.97
CA SER A 74 22.75 10.60 5.15
C SER A 74 23.11 11.70 4.14
N THR A 75 22.36 11.84 3.06
CA THR A 75 22.59 12.83 1.96
C THR A 75 21.70 14.05 2.03
N GLY A 76 20.75 14.12 2.94
CA GLY A 76 19.87 15.27 3.13
C GLY A 76 18.44 14.89 3.54
N ALA A 77 17.73 15.86 4.05
CA ALA A 77 16.32 15.69 4.39
C ALA A 77 15.44 15.99 3.17
N ALA A 78 14.63 15.03 2.79
CA ALA A 78 13.56 15.23 1.81
C ALA A 78 12.24 15.52 2.55
N ARG A 79 11.45 16.41 1.99
CA ARG A 79 10.11 16.73 2.47
C ARG A 79 9.14 16.58 1.32
N THR A 80 8.16 15.71 1.50
CA THR A 80 7.04 15.57 0.57
C THR A 80 5.78 16.13 1.23
N VAL A 81 5.04 16.92 0.50
CA VAL A 81 3.73 17.42 0.92
C VAL A 81 2.71 16.81 -0.01
N SER A 82 1.81 15.99 0.53
CA SER A 82 0.63 15.52 -0.16
C SER A 82 -0.53 16.46 0.14
N GLY A 83 -1.16 16.96 -0.91
CA GLY A 83 -2.39 17.76 -0.79
C GLY A 83 -3.63 16.88 -0.63
N PHE A 84 -4.80 17.50 -0.71
CA PHE A 84 -6.10 16.82 -0.74
C PHE A 84 -6.30 16.15 -2.10
N GLN A 85 -5.67 15.00 -2.29
CA GLN A 85 -5.63 14.30 -3.57
C GLN A 85 -6.92 13.53 -3.84
N ASN A 86 -7.56 13.02 -2.78
CA ASN A 86 -8.74 12.18 -2.87
C ASN A 86 -9.90 12.71 -2.06
N ILE A 87 -11.12 12.46 -2.55
CA ILE A 87 -12.36 12.59 -1.78
C ILE A 87 -12.99 11.20 -1.67
N THR A 88 -13.26 10.79 -0.44
CA THR A 88 -13.90 9.52 -0.11
C THR A 88 -15.33 9.74 0.32
N PHE A 89 -16.25 8.97 -0.24
CA PHE A 89 -17.67 8.92 0.11
C PHE A 89 -17.98 7.53 0.65
N ALA A 90 -18.46 7.43 1.89
CA ALA A 90 -18.74 6.15 2.53
C ALA A 90 -20.17 6.11 3.10
N THR A 91 -20.90 5.04 2.80
CA THR A 91 -22.25 4.80 3.34
C THR A 91 -22.62 3.32 3.23
N GLY A 92 -23.23 2.75 4.27
CA GLY A 92 -23.85 1.42 4.24
C GLY A 92 -22.93 0.27 3.80
N GLY A 93 -21.62 0.32 4.11
CA GLY A 93 -20.64 -0.68 3.67
C GLY A 93 -20.13 -0.47 2.26
N THR A 94 -20.50 0.63 1.60
CA THR A 94 -20.00 1.03 0.28
C THR A 94 -19.14 2.27 0.41
N THR A 95 -17.99 2.27 -0.24
CA THR A 95 -17.05 3.39 -0.30
C THR A 95 -16.73 3.70 -1.76
N VAL A 96 -16.77 4.97 -2.11
CA VAL A 96 -16.32 5.51 -3.41
C VAL A 96 -15.18 6.48 -3.14
N VAL A 97 -14.06 6.31 -3.81
CA VAL A 97 -12.94 7.24 -3.80
C VAL A 97 -12.82 7.89 -5.17
N LEU A 98 -12.66 9.19 -5.20
CA LEU A 98 -12.40 9.97 -6.40
C LEU A 98 -11.17 10.84 -6.15
N GLY A 99 -10.21 10.84 -7.06
CA GLY A 99 -9.02 11.69 -6.89
C GLY A 99 -7.86 11.37 -7.81
N ASN A 100 -6.70 11.94 -7.46
CA ASN A 100 -5.45 11.79 -8.21
C ASN A 100 -4.49 10.76 -7.61
N ASP A 101 -4.93 10.00 -6.64
CA ASP A 101 -4.16 9.01 -5.91
C ASP A 101 -5.06 7.79 -5.72
N VAL A 102 -5.56 7.29 -6.84
CA VAL A 102 -6.37 6.08 -6.93
C VAL A 102 -5.54 5.05 -7.68
N GLY A 103 -5.20 3.96 -7.01
CA GLY A 103 -4.44 2.85 -7.60
C GLY A 103 -5.33 1.69 -8.01
N VAL A 104 -4.85 0.86 -8.93
CA VAL A 104 -5.39 -0.47 -9.18
C VAL A 104 -4.97 -1.44 -8.05
N PRO A 105 -5.62 -2.58 -7.85
CA PRO A 105 -5.28 -3.51 -6.79
C PRO A 105 -4.09 -4.41 -7.18
N ASP A 106 -2.90 -3.84 -7.27
CA ASP A 106 -1.64 -4.53 -7.44
C ASP A 106 -1.18 -5.26 -6.16
N GLY A 107 -0.15 -6.07 -6.25
CA GLY A 107 0.53 -6.70 -5.12
C GLY A 107 -0.33 -7.62 -4.23
N VAL A 108 -1.48 -8.08 -4.71
CA VAL A 108 -2.39 -8.91 -3.89
C VAL A 108 -1.74 -10.22 -3.45
N GLY A 109 -0.83 -10.76 -4.23
CA GLY A 109 -0.09 -11.99 -3.93
C GLY A 109 1.19 -11.79 -3.12
N ASP A 110 1.60 -10.55 -2.89
CA ASP A 110 2.84 -10.21 -2.18
C ASP A 110 2.67 -10.29 -0.65
N VAL A 111 2.98 -11.42 -0.08
CA VAL A 111 2.80 -11.69 1.36
C VAL A 111 4.09 -12.11 2.08
N GLY A 112 5.20 -12.20 1.38
CA GLY A 112 6.47 -12.70 1.95
C GLY A 112 7.29 -11.65 2.69
N GLY A 113 7.07 -10.38 2.45
CA GLY A 113 7.77 -9.27 3.07
C GLY A 113 7.21 -8.94 4.45
N VAL A 114 8.02 -8.98 5.49
CA VAL A 114 7.64 -8.58 6.87
C VAL A 114 8.53 -7.48 7.43
N VAL A 115 9.50 -7.04 6.64
CA VAL A 115 10.44 -5.96 6.97
C VAL A 115 10.00 -4.69 6.23
N GLY A 116 10.13 -3.55 6.89
CA GLY A 116 9.66 -2.27 6.38
C GLY A 116 8.28 -1.86 6.90
N ASP A 117 7.46 -2.80 7.35
CA ASP A 117 6.19 -2.50 8.03
C ASP A 117 6.40 -1.74 9.34
N ILE A 118 7.59 -1.87 9.93
CA ILE A 118 7.99 -1.17 11.17
C ILE A 118 8.78 0.11 10.87
N ALA A 119 8.99 0.45 9.59
CA ALA A 119 9.41 1.76 9.10
C ALA A 119 10.91 2.07 9.02
N ALA A 120 11.81 1.13 9.17
CA ALA A 120 13.24 1.46 9.11
C ALA A 120 13.97 0.97 7.87
N LEU A 121 13.70 -0.22 7.42
CA LEU A 121 14.22 -0.70 6.15
C LEU A 121 13.22 -0.41 5.05
N ASN A 122 13.66 0.28 4.00
CA ASN A 122 12.83 0.42 2.82
C ASN A 122 12.38 -0.97 2.36
N ASN A 123 11.11 -1.10 2.09
CA ASN A 123 10.53 -2.30 1.54
C ASN A 123 10.91 -2.45 0.03
N ASN A 124 12.18 -2.20 -0.32
CA ASN A 124 12.74 -2.59 -1.60
C ASN A 124 12.89 -4.11 -1.62
N GLY A 125 11.83 -4.78 -1.19
CA GLY A 125 11.66 -6.19 -1.30
C GLY A 125 11.23 -6.55 -2.70
N MET A 126 10.94 -7.80 -2.87
CA MET A 126 10.57 -8.39 -4.15
C MET A 126 9.25 -7.87 -4.70
N SER A 127 8.41 -7.23 -3.88
CA SER A 127 7.16 -6.58 -4.29
C SER A 127 7.31 -5.50 -5.35
N SER A 128 8.49 -4.91 -5.48
CA SER A 128 8.76 -3.88 -6.49
C SER A 128 9.35 -4.43 -7.80
N THR A 129 9.50 -5.74 -7.92
CA THR A 129 10.15 -6.37 -9.07
C THR A 129 9.19 -7.14 -9.97
N VAL A 130 8.06 -7.57 -9.45
CA VAL A 130 6.98 -8.23 -10.19
C VAL A 130 5.73 -7.39 -10.03
N GLY A 131 5.01 -7.14 -11.11
CA GLY A 131 3.74 -6.42 -11.05
C GLY A 131 3.72 -5.07 -11.74
N ILE A 132 2.62 -4.39 -11.60
CA ILE A 132 2.37 -3.05 -12.12
C ILE A 132 3.07 -2.03 -11.21
N THR A 133 3.88 -1.14 -11.77
CA THR A 133 4.73 -0.22 -10.98
C THR A 133 4.24 1.23 -10.95
N ASP A 134 3.38 1.63 -11.87
CA ASP A 134 2.84 3.00 -11.99
C ASP A 134 1.31 2.96 -11.94
N ASP A 135 0.76 2.38 -10.88
CA ASP A 135 -0.62 2.00 -10.72
C ASP A 135 -1.54 3.12 -10.20
N GLU A 136 -0.98 4.23 -9.75
CA GLU A 136 -1.71 5.35 -9.15
C GLU A 136 -1.92 6.50 -10.13
N GLY A 137 -3.11 7.09 -10.12
CA GLY A 137 -3.41 8.24 -10.96
C GLY A 137 -4.77 8.87 -10.68
N THR A 138 -5.21 9.72 -11.60
CA THR A 138 -6.56 10.29 -11.53
C THR A 138 -7.59 9.22 -11.85
N GLY A 139 -8.44 8.91 -10.88
CA GLY A 139 -9.35 7.80 -11.07
C GLY A 139 -10.48 7.73 -10.07
N MET A 140 -11.10 6.58 -10.03
CA MET A 140 -12.12 6.24 -9.04
C MET A 140 -12.02 4.78 -8.61
N SER A 141 -12.34 4.53 -7.36
CA SER A 141 -12.60 3.18 -6.87
C SER A 141 -13.97 3.08 -6.21
N LEU A 142 -14.56 1.89 -6.32
CA LEU A 142 -15.80 1.51 -5.65
C LEU A 142 -15.54 0.25 -4.86
N THR A 143 -15.69 0.30 -3.56
CA THR A 143 -15.61 -0.87 -2.69
C THR A 143 -16.95 -1.08 -2.01
N THR A 144 -17.46 -2.31 -1.98
CA THR A 144 -18.71 -2.63 -1.31
C THR A 144 -18.62 -3.98 -0.60
N THR A 145 -19.25 -4.07 0.59
CA THR A 145 -19.25 -5.25 1.43
C THR A 145 -20.62 -5.90 1.47
N PHE A 146 -20.67 -7.20 1.24
CA PHE A 146 -21.86 -8.06 1.29
C PHE A 146 -21.62 -9.22 2.24
N GLY A 147 -22.12 -9.14 3.46
CA GLY A 147 -21.82 -10.14 4.49
C GLY A 147 -20.33 -10.20 4.82
N SER A 148 -19.70 -11.34 4.61
CA SER A 148 -18.23 -11.51 4.80
C SER A 148 -17.40 -11.18 3.53
N ALA A 149 -18.05 -10.89 2.42
CA ALA A 149 -17.36 -10.62 1.16
C ALA A 149 -17.27 -9.13 0.86
N THR A 150 -16.12 -8.68 0.38
CA THR A 150 -15.89 -7.32 -0.11
C THR A 150 -15.43 -7.37 -1.55
N VAL A 151 -16.04 -6.53 -2.39
CA VAL A 151 -15.66 -6.35 -3.80
C VAL A 151 -15.17 -4.93 -4.00
N GLY A 152 -14.01 -4.78 -4.61
CA GLY A 152 -13.46 -3.50 -5.07
C GLY A 152 -13.40 -3.48 -6.60
N LEU A 153 -13.74 -2.36 -7.20
CA LEU A 153 -13.59 -2.06 -8.63
C LEU A 153 -12.81 -0.76 -8.76
N TYR A 154 -11.85 -0.72 -9.67
CA TYR A 154 -10.89 0.36 -9.80
C TYR A 154 -10.80 0.81 -11.25
N TYR A 155 -10.67 2.09 -11.44
CA TYR A 155 -10.39 2.72 -12.73
C TYR A 155 -9.46 3.89 -12.52
N VAL A 156 -8.35 3.90 -13.22
CA VAL A 156 -7.34 4.95 -13.23
C VAL A 156 -7.18 5.44 -14.66
N ALA A 157 -7.12 6.73 -14.84
CA ALA A 157 -6.84 7.36 -16.13
C ALA A 157 -5.75 8.39 -15.92
N ASP A 158 -4.67 8.29 -16.70
CA ASP A 158 -3.50 9.16 -16.64
C ASP A 158 -2.78 9.11 -15.27
N SER A 159 -1.87 8.17 -15.13
CA SER A 159 -0.94 8.07 -14.00
C SER A 159 0.25 9.03 -14.11
N ALA A 160 0.34 9.80 -15.18
CA ALA A 160 1.45 10.73 -15.34
C ALA A 160 1.57 11.61 -14.10
N SER A 161 2.63 11.41 -13.38
CA SER A 161 3.01 11.86 -12.03
C SER A 161 2.99 13.37 -11.77
N THR A 162 2.38 14.13 -12.63
CA THR A 162 2.22 15.57 -12.47
C THR A 162 0.81 15.86 -12.02
N SER A 163 0.67 16.32 -10.80
CA SER A 163 -0.58 16.89 -10.28
C SER A 163 -1.16 17.85 -11.34
N LYS A 164 -2.18 17.41 -12.03
CA LYS A 164 -2.88 18.22 -13.03
C LYS A 164 -3.59 19.37 -12.32
N ALA A 165 -3.43 20.57 -12.85
CA ALA A 165 -4.20 21.72 -12.38
C ALA A 165 -5.68 21.51 -12.73
N LEU A 166 -6.57 22.03 -11.89
CA LEU A 166 -8.02 21.98 -12.16
C LEU A 166 -8.30 22.60 -13.53
N GLY A 167 -8.84 21.83 -14.48
CA GLY A 167 -9.10 22.25 -15.85
C GLY A 167 -8.09 21.79 -16.90
N ASP A 168 -7.07 21.09 -16.50
CA ASP A 168 -6.14 20.41 -17.41
C ASP A 168 -6.78 19.10 -17.87
N ILE A 169 -7.23 19.07 -19.11
CA ILE A 169 -7.89 17.92 -19.74
C ILE A 169 -7.01 17.44 -20.88
N ASP A 170 -5.84 16.95 -20.56
CA ASP A 170 -5.05 16.20 -21.53
C ASP A 170 -5.67 14.81 -21.71
N GLY A 171 -5.59 14.28 -22.91
CA GLY A 171 -6.06 12.92 -23.17
C GLY A 171 -5.25 11.93 -22.34
N ALA A 172 -5.92 11.05 -21.60
CA ALA A 172 -5.27 9.98 -20.89
C ALA A 172 -4.46 9.15 -21.89
N THR A 173 -3.16 9.06 -21.67
CA THR A 173 -2.26 8.20 -22.43
C THR A 173 -2.09 6.85 -21.76
N GLU A 174 -2.54 6.75 -20.53
CA GLU A 174 -2.40 5.61 -19.64
C GLU A 174 -3.74 5.33 -18.96
N THR A 175 -4.11 4.07 -18.87
CA THR A 175 -5.35 3.66 -18.21
C THR A 175 -5.14 2.37 -17.42
N GLY A 176 -5.63 2.36 -16.19
CA GLY A 176 -5.63 1.18 -15.33
C GLY A 176 -7.06 0.75 -14.98
N THR A 177 -7.29 -0.55 -14.95
CA THR A 177 -8.52 -1.13 -14.41
C THR A 177 -8.22 -2.28 -13.49
N GLY A 178 -9.05 -2.49 -12.48
CA GLY A 178 -8.83 -3.60 -11.58
C GLY A 178 -10.06 -4.03 -10.82
N ALA A 179 -9.96 -5.23 -10.26
CA ALA A 179 -10.97 -5.79 -9.37
C ALA A 179 -10.28 -6.53 -8.22
N LYS A 180 -10.80 -6.34 -7.00
CA LYS A 180 -10.35 -7.02 -5.79
C LYS A 180 -11.54 -7.70 -5.12
N PHE A 181 -11.36 -8.94 -4.73
CA PHE A 181 -12.35 -9.69 -3.98
C PHE A 181 -11.72 -10.22 -2.69
N THR A 182 -12.32 -9.92 -1.56
CA THR A 182 -11.88 -10.43 -0.26
C THR A 182 -13.05 -11.10 0.45
N THR A 183 -12.83 -12.27 1.03
CA THR A 183 -13.84 -12.98 1.83
C THR A 183 -13.18 -13.87 2.87
N THR A 184 -13.99 -14.44 3.76
CA THR A 184 -13.56 -15.47 4.71
C THR A 184 -14.34 -16.74 4.44
N VAL A 185 -13.63 -17.86 4.28
CA VAL A 185 -14.19 -19.20 4.09
C VAL A 185 -13.75 -20.09 5.26
N GLY A 186 -14.65 -20.33 6.21
CA GLY A 186 -14.28 -20.90 7.50
C GLY A 186 -13.33 -19.98 8.25
N ASP A 187 -12.15 -20.48 8.60
CA ASP A 187 -11.09 -19.73 9.29
C ASP A 187 -10.03 -19.14 8.34
N VAL A 188 -10.24 -19.26 7.03
CA VAL A 188 -9.31 -18.81 6.00
C VAL A 188 -9.82 -17.52 5.39
N GLY A 189 -9.04 -16.42 5.51
CA GLY A 189 -9.21 -15.23 4.71
C GLY A 189 -8.68 -15.49 3.30
N VAL A 190 -9.42 -15.04 2.28
CA VAL A 190 -9.07 -15.18 0.87
C VAL A 190 -9.16 -13.81 0.22
N THR A 191 -8.10 -13.40 -0.45
CA THR A 191 -8.08 -12.20 -1.29
C THR A 191 -7.66 -12.59 -2.70
N LEU A 192 -8.39 -12.12 -3.70
CA LEU A 192 -8.08 -12.24 -5.11
C LEU A 192 -7.96 -10.83 -5.69
N GLY A 193 -6.96 -10.61 -6.54
CA GLY A 193 -6.73 -9.37 -7.27
C GLY A 193 -6.58 -9.63 -8.75
N TYR A 194 -7.03 -8.67 -9.54
CA TYR A 194 -6.77 -8.56 -10.96
C TYR A 194 -6.61 -7.10 -11.31
N ALA A 195 -5.56 -6.76 -12.01
CA ALA A 195 -5.29 -5.42 -12.48
C ALA A 195 -4.77 -5.46 -13.92
N THR A 196 -5.11 -4.43 -14.70
CA THR A 196 -4.47 -4.15 -15.98
C THR A 196 -4.04 -2.69 -15.98
N TYR A 197 -2.95 -2.44 -16.66
CA TYR A 197 -2.44 -1.10 -16.87
C TYR A 197 -1.91 -0.98 -18.29
N GLU A 198 -2.44 -0.03 -19.04
CA GLU A 198 -2.08 0.21 -20.43
C GLU A 198 -1.39 1.57 -20.51
N ASP A 199 -0.18 1.61 -21.00
CA ASP A 199 0.54 2.82 -21.34
C ASP A 199 0.93 2.86 -22.82
N SER A 200 1.63 3.90 -23.24
CA SER A 200 2.08 4.05 -24.65
C SER A 200 3.15 3.04 -25.06
N SER A 201 3.73 2.29 -24.14
CA SER A 201 4.88 1.40 -24.34
C SER A 201 4.60 -0.06 -24.04
N ALA A 202 3.66 -0.37 -23.14
CA ALA A 202 3.34 -1.73 -22.72
C ALA A 202 1.91 -1.85 -22.19
N ASP A 203 1.40 -3.07 -22.29
CA ASP A 203 0.17 -3.50 -21.62
C ASP A 203 0.60 -4.44 -20.48
N ASP A 204 0.39 -4.01 -19.24
CA ASP A 204 0.71 -4.78 -18.06
C ASP A 204 -0.57 -5.42 -17.50
N GLU A 205 -0.48 -6.68 -17.09
CA GLU A 205 -1.57 -7.43 -16.45
C GLU A 205 -1.03 -8.14 -15.21
N GLU A 206 -1.78 -8.07 -14.12
CA GLU A 206 -1.43 -8.72 -12.87
C GLU A 206 -2.61 -9.52 -12.31
N THR A 207 -2.31 -10.70 -11.79
CA THR A 207 -3.25 -11.53 -11.04
C THR A 207 -2.61 -11.99 -9.75
N GLY A 208 -3.32 -11.84 -8.63
CA GLY A 208 -2.83 -12.23 -7.32
C GLY A 208 -3.85 -13.00 -6.48
N ILE A 209 -3.32 -13.87 -5.63
CA ILE A 209 -4.08 -14.54 -4.56
C ILE A 209 -3.31 -14.46 -3.25
N ALA A 210 -3.99 -14.08 -2.18
CA ALA A 210 -3.49 -14.16 -0.82
C ALA A 210 -4.45 -14.95 0.08
N LEU A 211 -3.88 -15.78 0.92
CA LEU A 211 -4.59 -16.57 1.93
C LEU A 211 -4.04 -16.23 3.30
N THR A 212 -4.93 -16.04 4.27
CA THR A 212 -4.55 -15.82 5.67
C THR A 212 -5.26 -16.83 6.56
N TYR A 213 -4.55 -17.33 7.55
CA TYR A 213 -5.09 -18.33 8.50
C TYR A 213 -4.56 -18.07 9.91
N ALA A 214 -5.48 -18.00 10.88
CA ALA A 214 -5.10 -17.92 12.29
C ALA A 214 -4.58 -19.29 12.76
N ALA A 215 -3.31 -19.35 13.17
CA ALA A 215 -2.64 -20.58 13.58
C ALA A 215 -1.69 -20.32 14.76
N MET A 216 -1.67 -21.21 15.73
CA MET A 216 -0.69 -21.23 16.84
C MET A 216 -0.49 -19.86 17.55
N GLY A 217 -1.58 -19.11 17.72
CA GLY A 217 -1.52 -17.79 18.36
C GLY A 217 -1.03 -16.65 17.49
N GLY A 218 -0.87 -16.88 16.20
CA GLY A 218 -0.48 -15.89 15.20
C GLY A 218 -1.28 -16.01 13.92
N THR A 219 -0.82 -15.31 12.88
CA THR A 219 -1.41 -15.33 11.53
C THR A 219 -0.37 -15.85 10.54
N LEU A 220 -0.72 -16.90 9.83
CA LEU A 220 -0.01 -17.40 8.66
C LEU A 220 -0.60 -16.74 7.42
N SER A 221 0.24 -16.20 6.55
CA SER A 221 -0.14 -15.68 5.23
C SER A 221 0.63 -16.40 4.14
N VAL A 222 -0.05 -16.69 3.04
CA VAL A 222 0.55 -17.30 1.84
C VAL A 222 0.00 -16.56 0.63
N GLY A 223 0.85 -16.22 -0.33
CA GLY A 223 0.45 -15.51 -1.53
C GLY A 223 1.18 -15.98 -2.77
N TYR A 224 0.55 -15.72 -3.88
CA TYR A 224 1.09 -15.89 -5.22
C TYR A 224 0.58 -14.81 -6.13
N GLU A 225 1.48 -14.30 -6.95
CA GLU A 225 1.22 -13.25 -7.92
C GLU A 225 1.86 -13.60 -9.23
N ASN A 226 1.22 -13.24 -10.32
CA ASN A 226 1.75 -13.37 -11.67
C ASN A 226 1.47 -12.08 -12.43
N SER A 227 2.50 -11.56 -13.07
CA SER A 227 2.44 -10.39 -13.93
C SER A 227 2.91 -10.72 -15.33
N THR A 228 2.37 -10.01 -16.31
CA THR A 228 2.81 -10.00 -17.71
C THR A 228 2.99 -8.56 -18.15
N GLY A 229 3.90 -8.31 -19.10
CA GLY A 229 4.21 -6.97 -19.58
C GLY A 229 5.62 -6.51 -19.23
N THR A 230 5.78 -5.30 -18.71
CA THR A 230 7.09 -4.69 -18.44
C THR A 230 7.87 -5.45 -17.36
N ASN A 231 7.17 -5.88 -16.29
CA ASN A 231 7.74 -6.65 -15.18
C ASN A 231 7.21 -8.08 -15.17
N ASP A 232 7.32 -8.74 -16.33
CA ASP A 232 6.85 -10.12 -16.54
C ASP A 232 7.54 -11.11 -15.60
N GLY A 233 6.73 -11.83 -14.84
CA GLY A 233 7.21 -12.80 -13.88
C GLY A 233 6.16 -13.29 -12.90
N ASN A 234 6.62 -14.02 -11.93
CA ASN A 234 5.78 -14.48 -10.83
C ASN A 234 6.51 -14.37 -9.49
N GLN A 235 5.72 -14.23 -8.45
CA GLN A 235 6.25 -14.22 -7.09
C GLN A 235 5.36 -15.06 -6.18
N ALA A 236 5.98 -15.70 -5.20
CA ALA A 236 5.30 -16.46 -4.17
C ALA A 236 5.91 -16.15 -2.80
N GLY A 237 5.06 -16.06 -1.79
CA GLY A 237 5.53 -15.75 -0.45
C GLY A 237 4.76 -16.46 0.63
N VAL A 238 5.40 -16.54 1.79
CA VAL A 238 4.80 -17.02 3.04
C VAL A 238 5.31 -16.16 4.18
N SER A 239 4.42 -15.75 5.07
CA SER A 239 4.80 -15.05 6.31
C SER A 239 4.01 -15.56 7.49
N TYR A 240 4.60 -15.42 8.68
CA TYR A 240 3.95 -15.72 9.94
C TYR A 240 4.24 -14.62 10.95
N ALA A 241 3.18 -14.07 11.53
CA ALA A 241 3.27 -13.05 12.56
C ALA A 241 2.55 -13.51 13.82
N MET A 242 3.19 -13.34 14.99
CA MET A 242 2.62 -13.72 16.28
C MET A 242 2.93 -12.67 17.36
N THR A 243 2.06 -12.61 18.36
CA THR A 243 2.32 -11.80 19.56
C THR A 243 2.76 -12.71 20.70
N LEU A 244 3.92 -12.44 21.27
CA LEU A 244 4.49 -13.08 22.46
C LEU A 244 4.49 -12.06 23.59
N ASP A 245 3.61 -12.22 24.55
CA ASP A 245 3.28 -11.20 25.55
C ASP A 245 2.91 -9.85 24.90
N ALA A 246 3.81 -8.87 24.98
CA ALA A 246 3.64 -7.58 24.33
C ALA A 246 4.46 -7.43 23.03
N ALA A 247 5.36 -8.35 22.73
CA ALA A 247 6.19 -8.29 21.53
C ALA A 247 5.46 -8.87 20.33
N THR A 248 5.53 -8.22 19.18
CA THR A 248 5.16 -8.80 17.88
C THR A 248 6.42 -9.34 17.21
N VAL A 249 6.37 -10.58 16.77
CA VAL A 249 7.44 -11.25 16.02
C VAL A 249 6.90 -11.68 14.68
N SER A 250 7.58 -11.36 13.60
CA SER A 250 7.22 -11.72 12.24
C SER A 250 8.40 -12.34 11.52
N ILE A 251 8.13 -13.35 10.71
CA ILE A 251 9.08 -13.98 9.80
C ILE A 251 8.42 -14.15 8.45
N GLY A 252 9.16 -13.86 7.38
CA GLY A 252 8.70 -13.99 6.00
C GLY A 252 9.75 -14.61 5.11
N PHE A 253 9.26 -15.23 4.06
CA PHE A 253 10.05 -15.73 2.94
C PHE A 253 9.28 -15.47 1.65
N SER A 254 9.98 -14.95 0.64
CA SER A 254 9.42 -14.78 -0.70
C SER A 254 10.44 -15.16 -1.78
N SER A 255 9.92 -15.49 -2.94
CA SER A 255 10.68 -15.85 -4.14
C SER A 255 10.02 -15.20 -5.35
N ALA A 256 10.79 -14.48 -6.16
CA ALA A 256 10.36 -13.96 -7.45
C ALA A 256 11.17 -14.61 -8.57
N ASP A 257 10.49 -14.88 -9.66
CA ASP A 257 11.07 -15.40 -10.89
C ASP A 257 10.57 -14.53 -12.05
N MET A 258 11.47 -13.72 -12.58
CA MET A 258 11.21 -12.80 -13.69
C MET A 258 11.91 -13.31 -14.95
N THR A 259 11.48 -12.85 -16.09
CA THR A 259 12.04 -13.29 -17.40
C THR A 259 13.58 -13.15 -17.49
N ALA A 260 14.16 -12.16 -16.81
CA ALA A 260 15.60 -11.89 -16.83
C ALA A 260 16.34 -12.16 -15.52
N SER A 261 15.63 -12.44 -14.44
CA SER A 261 16.23 -12.51 -13.09
C SER A 261 15.41 -13.37 -12.15
N SER A 262 16.03 -13.90 -11.12
CA SER A 262 15.33 -14.58 -10.01
C SER A 262 15.95 -14.20 -8.68
N SER A 263 15.13 -14.04 -7.67
CA SER A 263 15.57 -13.65 -6.34
C SER A 263 14.76 -14.34 -5.24
N THR A 264 15.36 -14.44 -4.07
CA THR A 264 14.70 -14.89 -2.85
C THR A 264 14.97 -13.92 -1.71
N GLN A 265 13.98 -13.74 -0.85
CA GLN A 265 14.08 -12.88 0.32
C GLN A 265 13.67 -13.64 1.57
N THR A 266 14.38 -13.38 2.67
CA THR A 266 14.01 -13.83 4.01
C THR A 266 14.02 -12.63 4.94
N ASP A 267 12.95 -12.46 5.69
CA ASP A 267 12.73 -11.35 6.58
C ASP A 267 12.44 -11.82 8.00
N VAL A 268 12.94 -11.07 8.98
CA VAL A 268 12.57 -11.21 10.39
C VAL A 268 12.39 -9.82 10.99
N ALA A 269 11.30 -9.62 11.69
CA ALA A 269 11.01 -8.37 12.39
C ALA A 269 10.50 -8.65 13.81
N VAL A 270 10.90 -7.81 14.75
CA VAL A 270 10.44 -7.84 16.14
C VAL A 270 10.13 -6.41 16.56
N SER A 271 8.95 -6.19 17.15
CA SER A 271 8.61 -4.92 17.77
C SER A 271 8.06 -5.11 19.18
N TYR A 272 8.35 -4.13 20.04
CA TYR A 272 7.88 -4.14 21.42
C TYR A 272 7.31 -2.75 21.78
N PRO A 273 6.02 -2.64 22.12
CA PRO A 273 5.42 -1.39 22.56
C PRO A 273 5.85 -1.04 23.98
N LEU A 274 6.31 0.19 24.16
CA LEU A 274 6.69 0.75 25.47
C LEU A 274 5.51 1.51 26.13
N GLY A 275 4.40 1.68 25.40
CA GLY A 275 3.26 2.49 25.82
C GLY A 275 3.37 3.94 25.38
N GLY A 276 2.24 4.69 25.48
CA GLY A 276 2.21 6.10 25.07
C GLY A 276 2.48 6.35 23.59
N GLY A 277 2.21 5.36 22.72
CA GLY A 277 2.50 5.45 21.29
C GLY A 277 3.96 5.18 20.91
N VAL A 278 4.81 4.80 21.87
CA VAL A 278 6.24 4.51 21.63
C VAL A 278 6.46 3.01 21.49
N SER A 279 7.25 2.61 20.48
CA SER A 279 7.75 1.25 20.32
C SER A 279 9.24 1.21 20.00
N VAL A 280 9.87 0.07 20.29
CA VAL A 280 11.22 -0.26 19.83
C VAL A 280 11.13 -1.45 18.89
N PHE A 281 12.05 -1.54 17.93
CA PHE A 281 12.03 -2.61 16.94
C PHE A 281 13.44 -3.03 16.51
N ALA A 282 13.50 -4.23 15.96
CA ALA A 282 14.64 -4.73 15.21
C ALA A 282 14.14 -5.48 13.97
N GLU A 283 14.80 -5.27 12.85
CA GLU A 283 14.46 -5.86 11.55
C GLU A 283 15.71 -6.40 10.88
N MET A 284 15.59 -7.50 10.18
CA MET A 284 16.64 -8.08 9.36
C MET A 284 16.03 -8.60 8.06
N ARG A 285 16.68 -8.29 6.96
CA ARG A 285 16.37 -8.78 5.61
C ARG A 285 17.60 -9.42 5.01
N SER A 286 17.42 -10.52 4.32
CA SER A 286 18.44 -11.14 3.49
C SER A 286 17.85 -11.40 2.12
N VAL A 287 18.46 -10.82 1.08
CA VAL A 287 18.07 -11.03 -0.32
C VAL A 287 19.19 -11.76 -1.02
N SER A 288 18.88 -12.75 -1.84
CA SER A 288 19.84 -13.45 -2.70
C SER A 288 19.28 -13.57 -4.12
N GLY A 289 20.16 -13.54 -5.10
CA GLY A 289 19.80 -13.52 -6.51
C GLY A 289 19.85 -12.12 -7.11
N ASP A 290 19.39 -12.01 -8.35
CA ASP A 290 19.32 -10.74 -9.07
C ASP A 290 17.95 -10.10 -8.83
N THR A 291 17.92 -8.93 -8.25
CA THR A 291 16.67 -8.20 -7.97
C THR A 291 16.20 -7.34 -9.15
N GLY A 292 16.86 -7.43 -10.31
CA GLY A 292 16.51 -6.66 -11.50
C GLY A 292 16.78 -5.15 -11.43
N THR A 293 16.83 -4.59 -10.23
CA THR A 293 17.09 -3.16 -10.01
C THR A 293 18.55 -2.84 -9.69
N ASP A 294 19.34 -3.85 -9.34
CA ASP A 294 20.76 -3.69 -9.05
C ASP A 294 21.58 -4.63 -9.96
N THR A 295 22.39 -4.05 -10.85
CA THR A 295 23.22 -4.76 -11.82
C THR A 295 24.36 -5.59 -11.20
N SER A 296 24.40 -5.69 -9.89
CA SER A 296 25.32 -6.52 -9.15
C SER A 296 24.56 -7.64 -8.43
N SER A 297 24.60 -8.84 -9.00
CA SER A 297 24.16 -10.10 -8.40
C SER A 297 24.88 -10.36 -7.06
N THR A 298 24.43 -9.72 -6.00
CA THR A 298 25.04 -9.88 -4.67
C THR A 298 23.96 -10.14 -3.65
N SER A 299 24.15 -11.23 -2.92
CA SER A 299 23.42 -11.46 -1.67
C SER A 299 23.61 -10.23 -0.78
N ASN A 300 22.51 -9.58 -0.43
CA ASN A 300 22.53 -8.40 0.42
C ASN A 300 21.81 -8.71 1.73
N SER A 301 22.45 -8.39 2.85
CA SER A 301 21.86 -8.51 4.17
C SER A 301 21.79 -7.15 4.81
N THR A 302 20.59 -6.74 5.19
CA THR A 302 20.34 -5.46 5.87
C THR A 302 19.74 -5.70 7.25
N MET A 303 20.11 -4.87 8.20
CA MET A 303 19.58 -4.90 9.56
C MET A 303 19.25 -3.47 10.01
N ALA A 304 18.16 -3.32 10.73
CA ALA A 304 17.84 -2.07 11.41
C ALA A 304 17.43 -2.32 12.85
N ILE A 305 17.77 -1.38 13.73
CA ILE A 305 17.27 -1.31 15.10
C ILE A 305 16.87 0.12 15.40
N GLY A 306 15.73 0.32 16.03
CA GLY A 306 15.24 1.68 16.23
C GLY A 306 14.06 1.80 17.17
N SER A 307 13.49 2.98 17.14
CA SER A 307 12.30 3.34 17.91
C SER A 307 11.38 4.19 17.05
N SER A 308 10.08 4.01 17.24
CA SER A 308 9.03 4.85 16.64
C SER A 308 8.11 5.42 17.70
N ILE A 309 7.52 6.57 17.39
CA ILE A 309 6.47 7.20 18.18
C ILE A 309 5.31 7.58 17.26
N THR A 310 4.08 7.35 17.72
CA THR A 310 2.84 7.77 17.04
C THR A 310 1.97 8.55 18.01
N PHE A 311 1.23 9.55 17.52
CA PHE A 311 0.32 10.40 18.31
C PHE A 311 -0.91 10.81 17.51
#